data_58998751b7e073f85cc4848dd6549c29
#
_entry.id   58998751b7e073f85cc4848dd6549c29
#
_cell.length_a   1.000
_cell.length_b   1.000
_cell.length_c   1.000
_cell.angle_alpha   90.00
_cell.angle_beta   90.00
_cell.angle_gamma   90.00
#
_symmetry.space_group_name_H-M   'P 1'
#
loop_
_entity.id
_entity.type
_entity.pdbx_description
1 polymer ?
#
loop_
_entity_poly.entity_id
_entity_poly.type
_entity_poly.pdbx_seq_one_letter_code
_entity_poly.pdbx_strand_id
1 'polypeptide(L)'
;MLSFCRAPLPPRTHRADESLIIYEDGASSLEFRKSSPEDYLLRNMHPPWDTKKPSIMVPPFHFHIYQTEHFRIVSGSCHLFKDTATKPWKTLSADDPNGVKTASIPPNTYHTINNASTTEPLVIDVSLTPEDVEGEERFFRNFFGYLDDCRKAGQAPSLFQLMVFLNDSDTPLGLPIFPKWLGVAASRAFLQGMGLFGRYVLGYQPSYAEYYREKKMI
;
A
#
# COMPACT_ATOMS: atom_id res chain seq x y z
N MET A 1 -19.58 19.49 -8.37
CA MET A 1 -18.19 19.17 -7.97
C MET A 1 -17.33 20.43 -8.02
N LEU A 2 -16.51 20.65 -6.99
CA LEU A 2 -15.56 21.77 -6.92
C LEU A 2 -14.17 21.33 -7.44
N SER A 3 -14.15 20.70 -8.62
CA SER A 3 -12.92 20.12 -9.20
C SER A 3 -11.81 21.16 -9.47
N PHE A 4 -12.18 22.43 -9.59
CA PHE A 4 -11.23 23.54 -9.72
C PHE A 4 -10.45 23.84 -8.43
N CYS A 5 -10.90 23.33 -7.28
CA CYS A 5 -10.22 23.46 -5.98
C CYS A 5 -9.26 22.30 -5.69
N ARG A 6 -9.22 21.25 -6.52
CA ARG A 6 -8.31 20.13 -6.32
C ARG A 6 -6.90 20.45 -6.78
N ALA A 7 -5.90 19.82 -6.14
CA ALA A 7 -4.53 19.87 -6.66
C ALA A 7 -4.47 19.28 -8.09
N PRO A 8 -3.61 19.81 -8.98
CA PRO A 8 -3.39 19.22 -10.29
C PRO A 8 -3.01 17.74 -10.17
N LEU A 9 -3.59 16.91 -11.03
CA LEU A 9 -3.20 15.51 -11.13
C LEU A 9 -1.90 15.40 -11.95
N PRO A 10 -0.96 14.50 -11.59
CA PRO A 10 0.20 14.25 -12.43
C PRO A 10 -0.22 13.67 -13.77
N PRO A 11 0.62 13.80 -14.82
CA PRO A 11 0.50 12.98 -16.02
C PRO A 11 0.54 11.50 -15.62
N ARG A 12 -0.45 10.71 -16.07
CA ARG A 12 -0.55 9.30 -15.69
C ARG A 12 0.15 8.40 -16.70
N THR A 13 1.00 7.51 -16.17
CA THR A 13 1.70 6.49 -16.96
C THR A 13 0.78 5.30 -17.20
N HIS A 14 0.67 4.83 -18.45
CA HIS A 14 -0.10 3.62 -18.76
C HIS A 14 0.60 2.37 -18.26
N ARG A 15 -0.04 1.63 -17.34
CA ARG A 15 0.50 0.42 -16.71
C ARG A 15 -0.60 -0.64 -16.45
N ALA A 16 -1.82 -0.39 -16.94
CA ALA A 16 -2.97 -1.24 -16.64
C ALA A 16 -2.80 -2.70 -17.09
N ASP A 17 -2.03 -2.91 -18.16
CA ASP A 17 -1.84 -4.23 -18.77
C ASP A 17 -0.53 -4.92 -18.34
N GLU A 18 0.29 -4.28 -17.49
CA GLU A 18 1.55 -4.83 -17.02
C GLU A 18 1.32 -5.76 -15.83
N SER A 19 1.86 -6.99 -15.87
CA SER A 19 1.86 -7.92 -14.73
C SER A 19 2.97 -7.59 -13.72
N LEU A 20 4.10 -7.11 -14.20
CA LEU A 20 5.22 -6.59 -13.42
C LEU A 20 5.36 -5.09 -13.70
N ILE A 21 5.18 -4.27 -12.70
CA ILE A 21 5.28 -2.83 -12.80
C ILE A 21 6.54 -2.36 -12.10
N ILE A 22 7.34 -1.57 -12.81
CA ILE A 22 8.57 -0.98 -12.30
C ILE A 22 8.31 0.46 -11.86
N TYR A 23 8.72 0.79 -10.65
CA TYR A 23 8.59 2.11 -10.04
C TYR A 23 9.96 2.68 -9.66
N GLU A 24 9.99 3.96 -9.30
CA GLU A 24 11.16 4.64 -8.75
C GLU A 24 12.41 4.50 -9.63
N ASP A 25 12.23 4.58 -10.97
CA ASP A 25 13.29 4.48 -11.97
C ASP A 25 14.06 3.14 -11.91
N GLY A 26 13.38 2.04 -11.54
CA GLY A 26 13.95 0.70 -11.44
C GLY A 26 14.29 0.27 -10.02
N ALA A 27 14.13 1.15 -9.02
CA ALA A 27 14.50 0.86 -7.64
C ALA A 27 13.47 -0.01 -6.91
N SER A 28 12.22 0.00 -7.34
CA SER A 28 11.15 -0.84 -6.76
C SER A 28 10.24 -1.43 -7.81
N SER A 29 9.50 -2.48 -7.44
CA SER A 29 8.55 -3.11 -8.34
C SER A 29 7.39 -3.75 -7.61
N LEU A 30 6.29 -3.95 -8.35
CA LEU A 30 5.11 -4.67 -7.94
C LEU A 30 4.74 -5.68 -9.03
N GLU A 31 4.70 -6.96 -8.67
CA GLU A 31 4.27 -8.05 -9.55
C GLU A 31 2.94 -8.61 -9.06
N PHE A 32 1.93 -8.62 -9.94
CA PHE A 32 0.68 -9.30 -9.69
C PHE A 32 0.80 -10.75 -10.14
N ARG A 33 0.71 -11.65 -9.16
CA ARG A 33 0.85 -13.09 -9.37
C ARG A 33 -0.53 -13.72 -9.32
N LYS A 34 -1.04 -14.10 -10.48
CA LYS A 34 -2.29 -14.84 -10.53
C LYS A 34 -2.04 -16.24 -10.00
N SER A 35 -2.72 -16.58 -8.96
CA SER A 35 -2.33 -17.69 -8.15
C SER A 35 -3.39 -18.77 -8.05
N SER A 36 -2.91 -19.90 -7.62
CA SER A 36 -3.69 -20.88 -6.89
C SER A 36 -4.06 -20.31 -5.51
N PRO A 37 -5.04 -20.86 -4.79
CA PRO A 37 -5.40 -20.41 -3.44
C PRO A 37 -4.26 -20.40 -2.41
N GLU A 38 -3.12 -21.01 -2.74
CA GLU A 38 -1.94 -21.12 -1.88
C GLU A 38 -0.89 -20.06 -2.16
N ASP A 39 -1.04 -19.29 -3.26
CA ASP A 39 -0.07 -18.28 -3.65
C ASP A 39 -0.42 -16.91 -3.07
N TYR A 40 0.60 -16.07 -2.89
CA TYR A 40 0.42 -14.66 -2.53
C TYR A 40 0.07 -13.84 -3.76
N LEU A 41 -0.89 -12.92 -3.61
CA LEU A 41 -1.39 -12.09 -4.70
C LEU A 41 -0.32 -11.17 -5.28
N LEU A 42 0.50 -10.57 -4.40
CA LEU A 42 1.46 -9.54 -4.75
C LEU A 42 2.87 -9.97 -4.40
N ARG A 43 3.83 -9.63 -5.26
CA ARG A 43 5.25 -9.61 -4.93
C ARG A 43 5.77 -8.19 -5.06
N ASN A 44 6.31 -7.67 -3.97
CA ASN A 44 6.89 -6.34 -3.89
C ASN A 44 8.41 -6.43 -3.79
N MET A 45 9.12 -5.59 -4.55
CA MET A 45 10.54 -5.33 -4.33
C MET A 45 10.68 -3.92 -3.74
N HIS A 46 11.34 -3.83 -2.60
CA HIS A 46 11.68 -2.59 -1.93
C HIS A 46 13.17 -2.32 -2.07
N PRO A 47 13.60 -1.09 -2.39
CA PRO A 47 15.01 -0.75 -2.38
C PRO A 47 15.61 -0.84 -0.97
N PRO A 48 16.95 -0.75 -0.82
CA PRO A 48 17.59 -0.54 0.47
C PRO A 48 16.96 0.62 1.23
N TRP A 49 16.88 0.51 2.56
CA TRP A 49 16.27 1.51 3.41
C TRP A 49 17.06 2.82 3.43
N ASP A 50 16.42 3.91 3.06
CA ASP A 50 16.94 5.26 3.19
C ASP A 50 15.98 6.13 4.01
N THR A 51 16.44 6.60 5.17
CA THR A 51 15.64 7.46 6.06
C THR A 51 15.39 8.86 5.49
N LYS A 52 16.25 9.32 4.58
CA LYS A 52 16.13 10.65 3.96
C LYS A 52 15.19 10.64 2.75
N LYS A 53 15.11 9.50 2.08
CA LYS A 53 14.26 9.31 0.91
C LYS A 53 13.59 7.94 0.97
N PRO A 54 12.57 7.78 1.83
CA PRO A 54 11.87 6.50 1.90
C PRO A 54 11.19 6.19 0.55
N SER A 55 11.23 4.90 0.17
CA SER A 55 10.56 4.41 -1.02
C SER A 55 9.04 4.58 -0.91
N ILE A 56 8.37 4.77 -2.06
CA ILE A 56 6.90 4.74 -2.14
C ILE A 56 6.31 3.41 -1.70
N MET A 57 7.10 2.33 -1.70
CA MET A 57 6.68 1.00 -1.24
C MET A 57 6.54 0.88 0.27
N VAL A 58 7.04 1.85 1.05
CA VAL A 58 6.91 1.87 2.51
C VAL A 58 5.58 2.53 2.90
N PRO A 59 4.58 1.76 3.36
CA PRO A 59 3.30 2.34 3.72
C PRO A 59 3.42 3.13 5.03
N PRO A 60 2.65 4.22 5.21
CA PRO A 60 2.46 4.78 6.54
C PRO A 60 1.81 3.77 7.48
N PHE A 61 1.79 4.03 8.80
CA PHE A 61 0.97 3.21 9.70
C PHE A 61 -0.48 3.21 9.25
N HIS A 62 -1.01 2.02 8.99
CA HIS A 62 -2.37 1.76 8.52
C HIS A 62 -2.90 0.48 9.16
N PHE A 63 -4.15 0.15 8.85
CA PHE A 63 -4.75 -1.15 9.19
C PHE A 63 -5.85 -1.49 8.19
N HIS A 64 -6.11 -2.77 8.02
CA HIS A 64 -7.26 -3.25 7.25
C HIS A 64 -8.48 -3.41 8.15
N ILE A 65 -9.66 -2.97 7.70
CA ILE A 65 -10.89 -3.03 8.52
C ILE A 65 -11.37 -4.47 8.66
N TYR A 66 -11.31 -5.26 7.58
CA TYR A 66 -11.93 -6.57 7.50
C TYR A 66 -10.94 -7.70 7.23
N GLN A 67 -9.75 -7.38 6.70
CA GLN A 67 -8.81 -8.37 6.20
C GLN A 67 -7.63 -8.57 7.15
N THR A 68 -7.14 -9.80 7.20
CA THR A 68 -5.82 -10.14 7.74
C THR A 68 -4.81 -10.02 6.62
N GLU A 69 -3.72 -9.27 6.83
CA GLU A 69 -2.62 -9.17 5.89
C GLU A 69 -1.53 -10.19 6.23
N HIS A 70 -1.06 -10.90 5.21
CA HIS A 70 -0.06 -11.95 5.31
C HIS A 70 1.20 -11.56 4.55
N PHE A 71 2.35 -11.75 5.19
CA PHE A 71 3.66 -11.45 4.64
C PHE A 71 4.51 -12.72 4.55
N ARG A 72 5.25 -12.88 3.45
CA ARG A 72 6.28 -13.90 3.28
C ARG A 72 7.53 -13.27 2.67
N ILE A 73 8.67 -13.38 3.34
CA ILE A 73 9.94 -12.89 2.80
C ILE A 73 10.48 -13.89 1.78
N VAL A 74 10.76 -13.40 0.59
CA VAL A 74 11.36 -14.15 -0.52
C VAL A 74 12.87 -13.99 -0.53
N SER A 75 13.36 -12.75 -0.37
CA SER A 75 14.78 -12.47 -0.18
C SER A 75 14.99 -11.21 0.65
N GLY A 76 16.14 -11.12 1.31
CA GLY A 76 16.47 -10.03 2.21
C GLY A 76 15.76 -10.13 3.56
N SER A 77 15.56 -8.99 4.22
CA SER A 77 14.94 -8.92 5.53
C SER A 77 14.10 -7.66 5.71
N CYS A 78 13.02 -7.73 6.50
CA CYS A 78 12.20 -6.58 6.82
C CYS A 78 11.97 -6.41 8.33
N HIS A 79 11.79 -5.18 8.74
CA HIS A 79 11.22 -4.83 10.03
C HIS A 79 9.72 -4.62 9.90
N LEU A 80 8.95 -5.32 10.72
CA LEU A 80 7.51 -5.18 10.84
C LEU A 80 7.19 -4.47 12.16
N PHE A 81 6.51 -3.34 12.06
CA PHE A 81 6.10 -2.51 13.19
C PHE A 81 4.62 -2.68 13.47
N LYS A 82 4.24 -2.55 14.73
CA LYS A 82 2.87 -2.74 15.20
C LYS A 82 2.49 -1.70 16.25
N ASP A 83 1.22 -1.31 16.24
CA ASP A 83 0.62 -0.41 17.23
C ASP A 83 1.35 0.95 17.37
N THR A 84 1.84 1.52 16.27
CA THR A 84 2.61 2.78 16.21
C THR A 84 3.94 2.77 16.97
N ALA A 85 4.46 1.58 17.31
CA ALA A 85 5.74 1.44 17.98
C ALA A 85 6.90 1.92 17.09
N THR A 86 7.91 2.52 17.71
CA THR A 86 9.15 2.95 17.04
C THR A 86 10.17 1.83 16.91
N LYS A 87 9.98 0.73 17.64
CA LYS A 87 10.81 -0.47 17.56
C LYS A 87 10.08 -1.56 16.77
N PRO A 88 10.79 -2.34 15.95
CA PRO A 88 10.19 -3.47 15.26
C PRO A 88 9.53 -4.45 16.24
N TRP A 89 8.29 -4.85 15.92
CA TRP A 89 7.62 -5.96 16.58
C TRP A 89 8.22 -7.31 16.19
N LYS A 90 8.56 -7.44 14.89
CA LYS A 90 9.26 -8.61 14.34
C LYS A 90 10.27 -8.17 13.29
N THR A 91 11.35 -8.92 13.15
CA THR A 91 12.20 -8.93 11.96
C THR A 91 11.98 -10.24 11.24
N LEU A 92 11.61 -10.17 9.96
CA LEU A 92 11.47 -11.32 9.08
C LEU A 92 12.69 -11.39 8.17
N SER A 93 13.25 -12.59 7.95
CA SER A 93 14.45 -12.77 7.11
C SER A 93 14.34 -14.05 6.29
N ALA A 94 14.75 -13.98 5.02
CA ALA A 94 14.86 -15.12 4.14
C ALA A 94 16.11 -15.98 4.43
N ASP A 95 17.20 -15.32 4.81
CA ASP A 95 18.56 -15.90 4.87
C ASP A 95 18.90 -16.52 6.23
N ASP A 96 18.16 -16.16 7.28
CA ASP A 96 18.32 -16.78 8.59
C ASP A 96 17.64 -18.16 8.59
N PRO A 97 18.39 -19.28 8.71
CA PRO A 97 17.80 -20.62 8.74
C PRO A 97 16.88 -20.84 9.95
N ASN A 98 17.05 -20.09 11.04
CA ASN A 98 16.22 -20.11 12.23
C ASN A 98 15.24 -18.91 12.26
N GLY A 99 15.31 -18.04 11.23
CA GLY A 99 14.52 -16.81 11.15
C GLY A 99 13.06 -17.06 10.82
N VAL A 100 12.24 -16.13 11.25
CA VAL A 100 10.83 -16.11 10.92
C VAL A 100 10.67 -15.52 9.52
N LYS A 101 10.12 -16.30 8.58
CA LYS A 101 9.94 -15.88 7.18
C LYS A 101 8.54 -15.31 6.90
N THR A 102 7.59 -15.55 7.80
CA THR A 102 6.19 -15.15 7.60
C THR A 102 5.63 -14.43 8.82
N ALA A 103 4.66 -13.58 8.57
CA ALA A 103 3.85 -12.95 9.62
C ALA A 103 2.45 -12.68 9.10
N SER A 104 1.50 -12.58 10.04
CA SER A 104 0.12 -12.16 9.73
C SER A 104 -0.31 -11.06 10.69
N ILE A 105 -1.00 -10.06 10.17
CA ILE A 105 -1.54 -8.94 10.92
C ILE A 105 -3.05 -8.99 10.84
N PRO A 106 -3.76 -9.20 11.97
CA PRO A 106 -5.21 -9.26 11.96
C PRO A 106 -5.86 -7.89 11.73
N PRO A 107 -7.16 -7.86 11.37
CA PRO A 107 -7.91 -6.62 11.20
C PRO A 107 -7.77 -5.65 12.38
N ASN A 108 -7.88 -4.36 12.10
CA ASN A 108 -7.83 -3.28 13.10
C ASN A 108 -6.52 -3.22 13.91
N THR A 109 -5.44 -3.72 13.33
CA THR A 109 -4.11 -3.68 13.95
C THR A 109 -3.21 -2.73 13.15
N TYR A 110 -2.80 -1.62 13.77
CA TYR A 110 -1.89 -0.67 13.15
C TYR A 110 -0.55 -1.32 12.84
N HIS A 111 -0.09 -1.18 11.61
CA HIS A 111 1.20 -1.74 11.21
C HIS A 111 1.82 -0.94 10.05
N THR A 112 3.11 -1.15 9.89
CA THR A 112 3.92 -0.73 8.74
C THR A 112 5.12 -1.64 8.63
N ILE A 113 5.76 -1.63 7.46
CA ILE A 113 6.98 -2.38 7.18
C ILE A 113 8.04 -1.46 6.58
N ASN A 114 9.30 -1.81 6.76
CA ASN A 114 10.39 -1.27 5.95
C ASN A 114 11.46 -2.36 5.70
N ASN A 115 12.28 -2.12 4.67
CA ASN A 115 13.46 -2.94 4.46
C ASN A 115 14.42 -2.78 5.65
N ALA A 116 14.89 -3.89 6.22
CA ALA A 116 15.83 -3.86 7.36
C ALA A 116 17.27 -3.57 6.93
N SER A 117 17.60 -3.73 5.63
CA SER A 117 18.93 -3.49 5.06
C SER A 117 19.02 -2.09 4.44
N THR A 118 20.16 -1.45 4.62
CA THR A 118 20.52 -0.18 3.95
C THR A 118 21.35 -0.40 2.67
N THR A 119 21.65 -1.66 2.32
CA THR A 119 22.50 -2.02 1.18
C THR A 119 21.83 -2.98 0.21
N GLU A 120 20.96 -3.86 0.70
CA GLU A 120 20.36 -4.93 -0.08
C GLU A 120 18.86 -4.71 -0.27
N PRO A 121 18.29 -5.07 -1.41
CA PRO A 121 16.84 -5.00 -1.63
C PRO A 121 16.10 -6.06 -0.82
N LEU A 122 14.82 -5.78 -0.54
CA LEU A 122 13.88 -6.73 0.05
C LEU A 122 12.90 -7.18 -1.02
N VAL A 123 12.65 -8.49 -1.11
CA VAL A 123 11.53 -9.06 -1.88
C VAL A 123 10.56 -9.73 -0.93
N ILE A 124 9.32 -9.27 -0.95
CA ILE A 124 8.25 -9.72 -0.06
C ILE A 124 6.99 -10.05 -0.84
N ASP A 125 6.39 -11.18 -0.51
CA ASP A 125 5.06 -11.57 -0.99
C ASP A 125 4.00 -11.11 0.03
N VAL A 126 2.89 -10.58 -0.48
CA VAL A 126 1.76 -10.05 0.32
C VAL A 126 0.44 -10.62 -0.19
N SER A 127 -0.43 -10.99 0.72
CA SER A 127 -1.84 -11.34 0.44
C SER A 127 -2.74 -10.91 1.59
N LEU A 128 -4.03 -10.77 1.29
CA LEU A 128 -5.05 -10.42 2.29
C LEU A 128 -6.13 -11.53 2.34
N THR A 129 -6.70 -11.77 3.53
CA THR A 129 -7.83 -12.71 3.69
C THR A 129 -8.92 -12.13 4.57
N PRO A 130 -10.23 -12.21 4.18
CA PRO A 130 -10.72 -12.81 2.93
C PRO A 130 -10.20 -12.05 1.70
N GLU A 131 -9.94 -12.78 0.61
CA GLU A 131 -9.33 -12.25 -0.60
C GLU A 131 -10.36 -11.49 -1.45
N ASP A 132 -9.99 -10.29 -1.93
CA ASP A 132 -10.67 -9.53 -2.98
C ASP A 132 -9.66 -9.20 -4.08
N VAL A 133 -9.31 -10.20 -4.88
CA VAL A 133 -8.24 -10.11 -5.90
C VAL A 133 -8.42 -8.90 -6.81
N GLU A 134 -9.65 -8.63 -7.25
CA GLU A 134 -9.93 -7.52 -8.17
C GLU A 134 -9.83 -6.17 -7.47
N GLY A 135 -10.40 -6.03 -6.28
CA GLY A 135 -10.34 -4.81 -5.48
C GLY A 135 -8.91 -4.50 -5.04
N GLU A 136 -8.17 -5.53 -4.62
CA GLU A 136 -6.77 -5.40 -4.21
C GLU A 136 -5.87 -5.03 -5.39
N GLU A 137 -5.99 -5.70 -6.54
CA GLU A 137 -5.25 -5.34 -7.76
C GLU A 137 -5.55 -3.90 -8.17
N ARG A 138 -6.83 -3.50 -8.18
CA ARG A 138 -7.26 -2.13 -8.47
C ARG A 138 -6.63 -1.13 -7.50
N PHE A 139 -6.69 -1.41 -6.19
CA PHE A 139 -6.10 -0.53 -5.18
C PHE A 139 -4.59 -0.34 -5.37
N PHE A 140 -3.83 -1.41 -5.38
CA PHE A 140 -2.36 -1.34 -5.42
C PHE A 140 -1.85 -0.68 -6.71
N ARG A 141 -2.46 -0.98 -7.86
CA ARG A 141 -2.12 -0.35 -9.14
C ARG A 141 -2.35 1.17 -9.12
N ASN A 142 -3.50 1.60 -8.62
CA ASN A 142 -3.83 3.02 -8.54
C ASN A 142 -2.98 3.76 -7.51
N PHE A 143 -2.79 3.17 -6.34
CA PHE A 143 -2.07 3.78 -5.23
C PHE A 143 -0.58 4.00 -5.58
N PHE A 144 0.13 2.95 -5.95
CA PHE A 144 1.55 3.06 -6.29
C PHE A 144 1.79 3.76 -7.64
N GLY A 145 0.93 3.55 -8.63
CA GLY A 145 0.98 4.26 -9.90
C GLY A 145 0.89 5.77 -9.72
N TYR A 146 -0.07 6.22 -8.90
CA TYR A 146 -0.24 7.64 -8.59
C TYR A 146 0.95 8.22 -7.80
N LEU A 147 1.47 7.50 -6.81
CA LEU A 147 2.63 7.93 -6.04
C LEU A 147 3.87 8.11 -6.92
N ASP A 148 4.14 7.14 -7.82
CA ASP A 148 5.29 7.23 -8.73
C ASP A 148 5.14 8.35 -9.77
N ASP A 149 3.93 8.57 -10.28
CA ASP A 149 3.68 9.67 -11.22
C ASP A 149 3.77 11.05 -10.52
N CYS A 150 3.34 11.17 -9.26
CA CYS A 150 3.60 12.37 -8.45
C CYS A 150 5.10 12.60 -8.27
N ARG A 151 5.86 11.53 -7.93
CA ARG A 151 7.32 11.59 -7.80
C ARG A 151 7.98 12.05 -9.09
N LYS A 152 7.62 11.49 -10.24
CA LYS A 152 8.13 11.87 -11.56
C LYS A 152 7.80 13.31 -11.93
N ALA A 153 6.63 13.79 -11.54
CA ALA A 153 6.21 15.16 -11.77
C ALA A 153 6.81 16.17 -10.76
N GLY A 154 7.57 15.69 -9.77
CA GLY A 154 8.16 16.54 -8.73
C GLY A 154 7.10 17.21 -7.83
N GLN A 155 5.93 16.60 -7.66
CA GLN A 155 4.82 17.13 -6.86
C GLN A 155 4.44 16.23 -5.70
N ALA A 156 3.97 16.82 -4.61
CA ALA A 156 3.45 16.06 -3.48
C ALA A 156 2.12 15.39 -3.86
N PRO A 157 1.88 14.12 -3.44
CA PRO A 157 0.59 13.47 -3.61
C PRO A 157 -0.52 14.22 -2.86
N SER A 158 -1.68 14.34 -3.46
CA SER A 158 -2.86 14.90 -2.79
C SER A 158 -3.38 13.96 -1.72
N LEU A 159 -3.47 14.45 -0.48
CA LEU A 159 -4.06 13.67 0.61
C LEU A 159 -5.48 13.19 0.28
N PHE A 160 -6.29 14.01 -0.36
CA PHE A 160 -7.66 13.63 -0.74
C PHE A 160 -7.68 12.50 -1.77
N GLN A 161 -6.76 12.50 -2.75
CA GLN A 161 -6.67 11.40 -3.70
C GLN A 161 -6.23 10.10 -3.01
N LEU A 162 -5.25 10.19 -2.10
CA LEU A 162 -4.82 9.03 -1.31
C LEU A 162 -5.97 8.49 -0.45
N MET A 163 -6.74 9.39 0.21
CA MET A 163 -7.90 8.99 1.00
C MET A 163 -9.01 8.36 0.16
N VAL A 164 -9.18 8.76 -1.11
CA VAL A 164 -10.13 8.11 -2.03
C VAL A 164 -9.70 6.68 -2.33
N PHE A 165 -8.41 6.43 -2.61
CA PHE A 165 -7.90 5.08 -2.83
C PHE A 165 -8.02 4.21 -1.58
N LEU A 166 -7.58 4.73 -0.43
CA LEU A 166 -7.63 4.03 0.85
C LEU A 166 -9.06 3.72 1.31
N ASN A 167 -10.02 4.61 1.00
CA ASN A 167 -11.42 4.38 1.31
C ASN A 167 -12.05 3.31 0.42
N ASP A 168 -11.61 3.18 -0.83
CA ASP A 168 -12.07 2.14 -1.76
C ASP A 168 -11.54 0.74 -1.37
N SER A 169 -10.47 0.67 -0.58
CA SER A 169 -9.84 -0.56 -0.08
C SER A 169 -10.05 -0.82 1.42
N ASP A 170 -10.90 -0.06 2.10
CA ASP A 170 -11.14 -0.18 3.54
C ASP A 170 -9.85 -0.20 4.39
N THR A 171 -8.88 0.67 4.03
CA THR A 171 -7.54 0.70 4.62
C THR A 171 -7.24 2.07 5.29
N PRO A 172 -7.74 2.33 6.51
CA PRO A 172 -7.49 3.58 7.22
C PRO A 172 -6.03 3.78 7.60
N LEU A 173 -5.58 5.05 7.57
CA LEU A 173 -4.35 5.44 8.24
C LEU A 173 -4.49 5.31 9.76
N GLY A 174 -3.45 4.82 10.42
CA GLY A 174 -3.41 4.65 11.86
C GLY A 174 -3.16 5.97 12.58
N LEU A 175 -4.21 6.62 13.08
CA LEU A 175 -4.07 7.82 13.90
C LEU A 175 -3.60 7.45 15.31
N PRO A 176 -2.55 8.10 15.84
CA PRO A 176 -1.98 7.79 17.15
C PRO A 176 -2.82 8.38 18.30
N ILE A 177 -4.08 7.96 18.39
CA ILE A 177 -5.04 8.42 19.40
C ILE A 177 -5.27 7.30 20.42
N PHE A 178 -5.24 7.65 21.70
CA PHE A 178 -5.51 6.72 22.80
C PHE A 178 -6.86 7.01 23.46
N PRO A 179 -7.53 5.97 23.96
CA PRO A 179 -7.21 4.55 23.86
C PRO A 179 -7.36 4.01 22.44
N LYS A 180 -6.75 2.86 22.12
CA LYS A 180 -6.68 2.29 20.75
C LYS A 180 -8.04 2.20 20.05
N TRP A 181 -9.10 1.82 20.76
CA TRP A 181 -10.45 1.73 20.18
C TRP A 181 -10.94 3.08 19.64
N LEU A 182 -10.62 4.18 20.34
CA LEU A 182 -10.94 5.54 19.90
C LEU A 182 -10.11 5.92 18.66
N GLY A 183 -8.82 5.55 18.67
CA GLY A 183 -7.94 5.74 17.51
C GLY A 183 -8.46 5.03 16.27
N VAL A 184 -8.90 3.77 16.40
CA VAL A 184 -9.51 3.01 15.30
C VAL A 184 -10.79 3.68 14.80
N ALA A 185 -11.68 4.10 15.72
CA ALA A 185 -12.93 4.78 15.34
C ALA A 185 -12.66 6.13 14.63
N ALA A 186 -11.72 6.92 15.17
CA ALA A 186 -11.32 8.20 14.57
C ALA A 186 -10.66 8.01 13.19
N SER A 187 -9.80 7.00 13.03
CA SER A 187 -9.17 6.67 11.74
C SER A 187 -10.19 6.30 10.67
N ARG A 188 -11.21 5.50 11.03
CA ARG A 188 -12.31 5.14 10.12
C ARG A 188 -13.15 6.37 9.74
N ALA A 189 -13.52 7.19 10.72
CA ALA A 189 -14.29 8.41 10.47
C ALA A 189 -13.51 9.40 9.59
N PHE A 190 -12.21 9.55 9.85
CA PHE A 190 -11.31 10.37 9.04
C PHE A 190 -11.22 9.86 7.60
N LEU A 191 -11.00 8.55 7.42
CA LEU A 191 -10.96 7.93 6.10
C LEU A 191 -12.24 8.20 5.31
N GLN A 192 -13.40 7.89 5.90
CA GLN A 192 -14.70 8.08 5.25
C GLN A 192 -14.95 9.55 4.91
N GLY A 193 -14.77 10.46 5.87
CA GLY A 193 -14.98 11.88 5.65
C GLY A 193 -14.11 12.45 4.54
N MET A 194 -12.80 12.17 4.58
CA MET A 194 -11.86 12.66 3.58
C MET A 194 -12.03 11.97 2.22
N GLY A 195 -12.29 10.67 2.21
CA GLY A 195 -12.53 9.89 0.98
C GLY A 195 -13.80 10.34 0.27
N LEU A 196 -14.92 10.47 0.99
CA LEU A 196 -16.18 10.96 0.42
C LEU A 196 -16.08 12.42 -0.06
N PHE A 197 -15.45 13.29 0.72
CA PHE A 197 -15.20 14.67 0.29
C PHE A 197 -14.32 14.72 -0.97
N GLY A 198 -13.22 13.96 -0.99
CA GLY A 198 -12.34 13.85 -2.15
C GLY A 198 -13.08 13.39 -3.40
N ARG A 199 -13.91 12.34 -3.26
CA ARG A 199 -14.63 11.73 -4.37
C ARG A 199 -15.78 12.61 -4.87
N TYR A 200 -16.66 13.04 -4.00
CA TYR A 200 -17.93 13.67 -4.40
C TYR A 200 -17.87 15.20 -4.48
N VAL A 201 -16.97 15.83 -3.74
CA VAL A 201 -16.82 17.30 -3.76
C VAL A 201 -15.69 17.70 -4.70
N LEU A 202 -14.49 17.11 -4.56
CA LEU A 202 -13.33 17.46 -5.36
C LEU A 202 -13.23 16.70 -6.70
N GLY A 203 -13.95 15.58 -6.85
CA GLY A 203 -14.01 14.81 -8.09
C GLY A 203 -12.79 13.92 -8.35
N TYR A 204 -12.07 13.50 -7.30
CA TYR A 204 -11.07 12.45 -7.40
C TYR A 204 -11.72 11.09 -7.66
N GLN A 205 -11.01 10.20 -8.34
CA GLN A 205 -11.53 8.88 -8.71
C GLN A 205 -10.86 7.77 -7.89
N PRO A 206 -11.58 6.69 -7.56
CA PRO A 206 -11.00 5.52 -6.90
C PRO A 206 -10.15 4.67 -7.85
N SER A 207 -10.31 4.87 -9.16
CA SER A 207 -9.54 4.17 -10.19
C SER A 207 -9.38 5.01 -11.44
N TYR A 208 -8.25 4.86 -12.10
CA TYR A 208 -7.92 5.47 -13.39
C TYR A 208 -7.57 4.38 -14.40
N ALA A 209 -8.09 4.51 -15.62
CA ALA A 209 -7.93 3.52 -16.68
C ALA A 209 -6.46 3.31 -17.11
N GLU A 210 -5.59 4.27 -16.83
CA GLU A 210 -4.16 4.18 -17.09
C GLU A 210 -3.46 3.21 -16.13
N TYR A 211 -3.97 3.05 -14.91
CA TYR A 211 -3.39 2.17 -13.90
C TYR A 211 -4.09 0.82 -13.82
N TYR A 212 -5.42 0.79 -14.00
CA TYR A 212 -6.22 -0.43 -13.87
C TYR A 212 -7.40 -0.43 -14.85
N ARG A 213 -7.63 -1.56 -15.48
CA ARG A 213 -8.81 -1.83 -16.30
C ARG A 213 -9.51 -3.09 -15.83
N GLU A 214 -10.80 -2.99 -15.63
CA GLU A 214 -11.61 -4.18 -15.33
C GLU A 214 -11.46 -5.20 -16.47
N LYS A 215 -11.11 -6.42 -16.10
CA LYS A 215 -11.06 -7.54 -17.05
C LYS A 215 -12.50 -7.89 -17.38
N LYS A 216 -12.93 -7.62 -18.61
CA LYS A 216 -14.23 -8.12 -19.07
C LYS A 216 -14.24 -9.63 -18.92
N MET A 217 -15.17 -10.15 -18.12
CA MET A 217 -15.48 -11.58 -18.15
C MET A 217 -16.01 -11.90 -19.55
N ILE A 218 -15.25 -12.69 -20.32
CA ILE A 218 -15.63 -13.24 -21.62
C ILE A 218 -16.41 -14.52 -21.38
#